data_4371174d63cad15bdd9ad434adfbed80
#
_entry.id   4371174d63cad15bdd9ad434adfbed80
#
_cell.length_a   1.000
_cell.length_b   1.000
_cell.length_c   1.000
_cell.angle_alpha   90.00
_cell.angle_beta   90.00
_cell.angle_gamma   90.00
#
_symmetry.space_group_name_H-M   'P 1'
#
loop_
_entity.id
_entity.type
_entity.pdbx_description
1 polymer ?
#
loop_
_entity_poly.entity_id
_entity_poly.type
_entity_poly.pdbx_seq_one_letter_code
_entity_poly.pdbx_strand_id
1 'polypeptide(L)'
;MQLHIILGRTSVGKTAHSIALAKQTKAPVIVLDRIQIYQELATGSGRPAVEELDGTTRVYLEKRRIADGELSAQEAFSKTIRLLEVLFLKHKLLILEGGSISLCQYLFKSGILYNYQTTIQYLSVGNEVSYYRCLWNRMHNALVSRLGQRSLVEELDRVWRQQHELAFVRTILGYNILADWCEQFGQPPCQTWNTIQEDDSLYAQLTDQMFSAYLKYSQHQQQVFQKLISEYQQKQRQKDENTFVLHNRLHKIQLK
;
A
#
# COMPACT_ATOMS: atom_id res chain seq x y z
N MET A 1 -1.12 24.28 4.09
CA MET A 1 -0.57 23.02 3.56
C MET A 1 -1.73 22.05 3.40
N GLN A 2 -1.86 21.46 2.22
CA GLN A 2 -2.97 20.56 1.87
C GLN A 2 -2.48 19.13 1.73
N LEU A 3 -3.24 18.17 2.25
CA LEU A 3 -2.95 16.74 2.19
C LEU A 3 -4.13 16.02 1.52
N HIS A 4 -3.88 15.31 0.43
CA HIS A 4 -4.88 14.46 -0.20
C HIS A 4 -4.51 12.99 0.01
N ILE A 5 -5.31 12.26 0.77
CA ILE A 5 -5.05 10.87 1.15
C ILE A 5 -5.97 9.95 0.34
N ILE A 6 -5.37 9.03 -0.43
CA ILE A 6 -6.08 8.05 -1.24
C ILE A 6 -5.95 6.69 -0.56
N LEU A 7 -7.06 6.12 -0.12
CA LEU A 7 -7.17 4.80 0.48
C LEU A 7 -8.10 3.90 -0.31
N GLY A 8 -8.02 2.61 -0.08
CA GLY A 8 -8.87 1.61 -0.72
C GLY A 8 -8.24 0.24 -0.72
N ARG A 9 -9.00 -0.77 -1.08
CA ARG A 9 -8.57 -2.17 -1.19
C ARG A 9 -7.38 -2.32 -2.15
N THR A 10 -6.57 -3.38 -1.98
CA THR A 10 -5.59 -3.72 -3.03
C THR A 10 -6.31 -3.92 -4.37
N SER A 11 -5.65 -3.62 -5.48
CA SER A 11 -6.20 -3.73 -6.85
C SER A 11 -7.42 -2.85 -7.19
N VAL A 12 -7.82 -1.89 -6.35
CA VAL A 12 -8.96 -0.97 -6.63
C VAL A 12 -8.58 0.19 -7.56
N GLY A 13 -7.31 0.29 -8.00
CA GLY A 13 -6.86 1.35 -8.90
C GLY A 13 -6.28 2.60 -8.21
N LYS A 14 -5.86 2.51 -6.93
CA LYS A 14 -5.25 3.65 -6.22
C LYS A 14 -4.10 4.30 -6.99
N THR A 15 -3.20 3.49 -7.55
CA THR A 15 -2.02 3.97 -8.28
C THR A 15 -2.40 4.75 -9.52
N ALA A 16 -3.31 4.24 -10.34
CA ALA A 16 -3.79 4.96 -11.51
C ALA A 16 -4.47 6.29 -11.12
N HIS A 17 -5.26 6.26 -10.03
CA HIS A 17 -5.93 7.46 -9.53
C HIS A 17 -4.94 8.50 -8.99
N SER A 18 -3.93 8.09 -8.21
CA SER A 18 -2.90 8.99 -7.69
C SER A 18 -2.04 9.61 -8.80
N ILE A 19 -1.73 8.85 -9.85
CA ILE A 19 -1.02 9.35 -11.04
C ILE A 19 -1.88 10.40 -11.76
N ALA A 20 -3.15 10.12 -12.01
CA ALA A 20 -4.05 11.08 -12.66
C ALA A 20 -4.16 12.38 -11.86
N LEU A 21 -4.33 12.30 -10.53
CA LEU A 21 -4.38 13.47 -9.67
C LEU A 21 -3.04 14.22 -9.63
N ALA A 22 -1.91 13.52 -9.57
CA ALA A 22 -0.59 14.11 -9.61
C ALA A 22 -0.31 14.83 -10.93
N LYS A 23 -0.78 14.32 -12.06
CA LYS A 23 -0.69 15.00 -13.37
C LYS A 23 -1.45 16.32 -13.39
N GLN A 24 -2.66 16.35 -12.82
CA GLN A 24 -3.50 17.53 -12.76
C GLN A 24 -2.93 18.60 -11.82
N THR A 25 -2.46 18.19 -10.65
CA THR A 25 -2.06 19.09 -9.56
C THR A 25 -0.57 19.40 -9.53
N LYS A 26 0.26 18.64 -10.24
CA LYS A 26 1.73 18.66 -10.16
C LYS A 26 2.26 18.35 -8.76
N ALA A 27 1.42 17.77 -7.90
CA ALA A 27 1.79 17.38 -6.55
C ALA A 27 2.53 16.03 -6.55
N PRO A 28 3.58 15.85 -5.72
CA PRO A 28 4.22 14.56 -5.56
C PRO A 28 3.33 13.59 -4.80
N VAL A 29 3.46 12.30 -5.12
CA VAL A 29 2.76 11.19 -4.45
C VAL A 29 3.73 10.52 -3.48
N ILE A 30 3.43 10.54 -2.19
CA ILE A 30 4.14 9.75 -1.16
C ILE A 30 3.42 8.40 -1.02
N VAL A 31 4.18 7.33 -1.13
CA VAL A 31 3.67 5.96 -1.08
C VAL A 31 3.67 5.45 0.36
N LEU A 32 2.49 5.25 0.94
CA LEU A 32 2.32 4.65 2.27
C LEU A 32 2.34 3.12 2.18
N ASP A 33 3.46 2.58 1.73
CA ASP A 33 3.67 1.15 1.59
C ASP A 33 5.07 0.77 2.06
N ARG A 34 5.16 -0.25 2.95
CA ARG A 34 6.42 -0.71 3.54
C ARG A 34 7.16 -1.72 2.66
N ILE A 35 6.47 -2.29 1.67
CA ILE A 35 7.06 -3.32 0.81
C ILE A 35 7.53 -2.71 -0.52
N GLN A 36 6.85 -1.70 -1.05
CA GLN A 36 7.27 -1.04 -2.29
C GLN A 36 8.62 -0.31 -2.19
N ILE A 37 9.22 -0.19 -1.01
CA ILE A 37 10.57 0.36 -0.82
C ILE A 37 11.67 -0.58 -1.31
N TYR A 38 11.40 -1.91 -1.34
CA TYR A 38 12.32 -2.94 -1.81
C TYR A 38 12.21 -3.08 -3.33
N GLN A 39 13.26 -2.70 -4.06
CA GLN A 39 13.28 -2.83 -5.52
C GLN A 39 13.30 -4.28 -5.98
N GLU A 40 13.85 -5.17 -5.15
CA GLU A 40 13.92 -6.60 -5.40
C GLU A 40 12.54 -7.29 -5.34
N LEU A 41 11.55 -6.65 -4.70
CA LEU A 41 10.18 -7.15 -4.54
C LEU A 41 9.15 -6.29 -5.31
N ALA A 42 9.55 -5.73 -6.45
CA ALA A 42 8.73 -4.77 -7.19
C ALA A 42 7.40 -5.37 -7.65
N THR A 43 7.43 -6.58 -8.22
CA THR A 43 6.23 -7.26 -8.75
C THR A 43 5.31 -7.72 -7.64
N GLY A 44 5.81 -8.41 -6.64
CA GLY A 44 4.99 -8.89 -5.52
C GLY A 44 4.38 -7.76 -4.69
N SER A 45 5.08 -6.63 -4.54
CA SER A 45 4.53 -5.43 -3.88
C SER A 45 3.54 -4.64 -4.75
N GLY A 46 3.51 -4.90 -6.06
CA GLY A 46 2.74 -4.12 -7.03
C GLY A 46 3.28 -2.71 -7.21
N ARG A 47 4.59 -2.54 -7.09
CA ARG A 47 5.27 -1.29 -7.41
C ARG A 47 5.14 -1.02 -8.91
N PRO A 48 4.64 0.16 -9.34
CA PRO A 48 4.52 0.48 -10.75
C PRO A 48 5.89 0.60 -11.40
N ALA A 49 5.98 0.24 -12.68
CA ALA A 49 7.14 0.51 -13.51
C ALA A 49 7.30 2.02 -13.75
N VAL A 50 8.50 2.45 -14.11
CA VAL A 50 8.78 3.89 -14.31
C VAL A 50 7.93 4.47 -15.44
N GLU A 51 7.69 3.69 -16.48
CA GLU A 51 6.88 4.04 -17.64
C GLU A 51 5.41 4.28 -17.26
N GLU A 52 4.90 3.54 -16.27
CA GLU A 52 3.53 3.68 -15.76
C GLU A 52 3.33 4.96 -14.94
N LEU A 53 4.41 5.59 -14.46
CA LEU A 53 4.34 6.83 -13.69
C LEU A 53 3.99 8.06 -14.54
N ASP A 54 4.11 7.97 -15.85
CA ASP A 54 3.69 9.00 -16.80
C ASP A 54 4.22 10.41 -16.45
N GLY A 55 5.51 10.48 -16.08
CA GLY A 55 6.21 11.71 -15.71
C GLY A 55 5.84 12.31 -14.34
N THR A 56 5.01 11.63 -13.54
CA THR A 56 4.66 12.09 -12.19
C THR A 56 5.76 11.75 -11.18
N THR A 57 5.85 12.55 -10.11
CA THR A 57 6.81 12.32 -9.03
C THR A 57 6.20 11.37 -7.99
N ARG A 58 6.81 10.18 -7.85
CA ARG A 58 6.44 9.19 -6.85
C ARG A 58 7.58 9.02 -5.84
N VAL A 59 7.29 9.25 -4.56
CA VAL A 59 8.26 9.26 -3.48
C VAL A 59 8.00 8.05 -2.58
N TYR A 60 8.97 7.15 -2.50
CA TYR A 60 8.96 6.04 -1.55
C TYR A 60 9.59 6.48 -0.23
N LEU A 61 9.22 5.82 0.88
CA LEU A 61 9.70 6.18 2.21
C LEU A 61 11.22 6.14 2.34
N GLU A 62 11.84 5.20 1.64
CA GLU A 62 13.29 5.08 1.44
C GLU A 62 13.59 4.13 0.27
N LYS A 63 14.87 3.96 -0.03
CA LYS A 63 15.37 2.87 -0.87
C LYS A 63 16.04 1.85 0.05
N ARG A 64 15.51 0.62 0.08
CA ARG A 64 15.97 -0.45 0.98
C ARG A 64 16.21 -1.73 0.21
N ARG A 65 17.18 -2.53 0.62
CA ARG A 65 17.41 -3.89 0.13
C ARG A 65 16.79 -4.90 1.09
N ILE A 66 16.45 -6.08 0.61
CA ILE A 66 15.92 -7.18 1.46
C ILE A 66 16.92 -7.51 2.58
N ALA A 67 18.23 -7.52 2.27
CA ALA A 67 19.31 -7.74 3.24
C ALA A 67 19.32 -6.74 4.42
N ASP A 68 18.74 -5.56 4.25
CA ASP A 68 18.64 -4.55 5.31
C ASP A 68 17.49 -4.87 6.30
N GLY A 69 16.77 -5.96 6.08
CA GLY A 69 15.66 -6.43 6.92
C GLY A 69 14.35 -5.63 6.75
N GLU A 70 13.36 -5.96 7.57
CA GLU A 70 12.05 -5.35 7.52
C GLU A 70 12.07 -3.89 8.02
N LEU A 71 11.35 -2.99 7.32
CA LEU A 71 11.02 -1.67 7.84
C LEU A 71 9.79 -1.77 8.74
N SER A 72 9.95 -1.49 10.03
CA SER A 72 8.82 -1.49 10.97
C SER A 72 7.79 -0.41 10.64
N ALA A 73 6.55 -0.60 11.07
CA ALA A 73 5.49 0.39 10.83
C ALA A 73 5.77 1.73 11.55
N GLN A 74 6.44 1.69 12.70
CA GLN A 74 6.83 2.88 13.45
C GLN A 74 7.94 3.67 12.74
N GLU A 75 8.97 2.99 12.24
CA GLU A 75 10.03 3.63 11.44
C GLU A 75 9.47 4.21 10.15
N ALA A 76 8.59 3.45 9.45
CA ALA A 76 7.89 3.91 8.25
C ALA A 76 7.07 5.17 8.52
N PHE A 77 6.37 5.23 9.66
CA PHE A 77 5.65 6.42 10.11
C PHE A 77 6.60 7.61 10.32
N SER A 78 7.71 7.42 11.05
CA SER A 78 8.71 8.48 11.28
C SER A 78 9.28 9.02 9.97
N LYS A 79 9.56 8.14 8.99
CA LYS A 79 10.00 8.53 7.64
C LYS A 79 8.92 9.30 6.88
N THR A 80 7.65 8.89 7.02
CA THR A 80 6.52 9.61 6.43
C THR A 80 6.45 11.04 6.93
N ILE A 81 6.58 11.26 8.24
CA ILE A 81 6.57 12.61 8.83
C ILE A 81 7.70 13.47 8.27
N ARG A 82 8.93 12.95 8.23
CA ARG A 82 10.08 13.67 7.65
C ARG A 82 9.86 14.03 6.18
N LEU A 83 9.26 13.13 5.39
CA LEU A 83 8.95 13.42 4.00
C LEU A 83 7.89 14.52 3.88
N LEU A 84 6.86 14.53 4.73
CA LEU A 84 5.88 15.62 4.77
C LEU A 84 6.55 16.96 5.05
N GLU A 85 7.40 17.03 6.08
CA GLU A 85 8.13 18.25 6.44
C GLU A 85 8.98 18.78 5.28
N VAL A 86 9.80 17.91 4.69
CA VAL A 86 10.71 18.31 3.60
C VAL A 86 9.96 18.70 2.32
N LEU A 87 8.93 17.95 1.94
CA LEU A 87 8.21 18.21 0.70
C LEU A 87 7.28 19.43 0.81
N PHE A 88 6.73 19.72 1.97
CA PHE A 88 5.95 20.93 2.19
C PHE A 88 6.75 22.23 2.13
N LEU A 89 8.09 22.17 2.18
CA LEU A 89 8.93 23.33 1.88
C LEU A 89 8.82 23.78 0.41
N LYS A 90 8.48 22.85 -0.48
CA LYS A 90 8.47 23.09 -1.94
C LYS A 90 7.06 22.97 -2.56
N HIS A 91 6.14 22.28 -1.90
CA HIS A 91 4.82 21.97 -2.44
C HIS A 91 3.71 22.42 -1.48
N LYS A 92 2.64 23.00 -2.02
CA LYS A 92 1.45 23.39 -1.23
C LYS A 92 0.49 22.23 -1.00
N LEU A 93 0.52 21.21 -1.89
CA LEU A 93 -0.28 20.00 -1.86
C LEU A 93 0.63 18.77 -1.96
N LEU A 94 0.37 17.78 -1.12
CA LEU A 94 0.95 16.45 -1.22
C LEU A 94 -0.15 15.40 -1.32
N ILE A 95 0.11 14.34 -2.09
CA ILE A 95 -0.78 13.19 -2.22
C ILE A 95 -0.17 12.03 -1.43
N LEU A 96 -0.94 11.41 -0.55
CA LEU A 96 -0.56 10.18 0.13
C LEU A 96 -1.35 9.02 -0.47
N GLU A 97 -0.67 8.01 -1.01
CA GLU A 97 -1.31 6.78 -1.50
C GLU A 97 -1.10 5.65 -0.49
N GLY A 98 -2.18 5.21 0.16
CA GLY A 98 -2.14 4.23 1.22
C GLY A 98 -2.36 2.79 0.76
N GLY A 99 -1.50 1.86 1.23
CA GLY A 99 -1.60 0.42 1.03
C GLY A 99 -1.33 -0.38 2.31
N SER A 100 -0.35 0.05 3.11
CA SER A 100 0.01 -0.61 4.36
C SER A 100 -0.97 -0.29 5.48
N ILE A 101 -1.68 -1.32 5.97
CA ILE A 101 -2.64 -1.21 7.09
C ILE A 101 -1.97 -0.60 8.32
N SER A 102 -0.86 -1.20 8.77
CA SER A 102 -0.17 -0.78 9.99
C SER A 102 0.37 0.65 9.92
N LEU A 103 0.93 1.06 8.77
CA LEU A 103 1.39 2.43 8.59
C LEU A 103 0.24 3.43 8.59
N CYS A 104 -0.88 3.11 7.93
CA CYS A 104 -2.07 3.95 7.97
C CYS A 104 -2.65 4.06 9.38
N GLN A 105 -2.63 2.99 10.17
CA GLN A 105 -3.04 3.03 11.58
C GLN A 105 -2.19 4.01 12.40
N TYR A 106 -0.86 3.99 12.25
CA TYR A 106 0.02 4.97 12.90
C TYR A 106 -0.33 6.40 12.47
N LEU A 107 -0.45 6.63 11.16
CA LEU A 107 -0.74 7.96 10.61
C LEU A 107 -2.05 8.54 11.16
N PHE A 108 -3.14 7.78 11.12
CA PHE A 108 -4.46 8.24 11.56
C PHE A 108 -4.58 8.40 13.07
N LYS A 109 -3.89 7.54 13.86
CA LYS A 109 -3.93 7.59 15.33
C LYS A 109 -3.01 8.66 15.91
N SER A 110 -1.98 9.10 15.20
CA SER A 110 -0.99 10.07 15.69
C SER A 110 -1.53 11.48 15.90
N GLY A 111 -2.65 11.82 15.30
CA GLY A 111 -3.19 13.18 15.31
C GLY A 111 -2.51 14.16 14.35
N ILE A 112 -1.43 13.77 13.68
CA ILE A 112 -0.66 14.66 12.78
C ILE A 112 -1.50 15.21 11.62
N LEU A 113 -2.50 14.45 11.16
CA LEU A 113 -3.37 14.85 10.06
C LEU A 113 -4.17 16.12 10.36
N TYR A 114 -4.42 16.46 11.63
CA TYR A 114 -5.11 17.68 12.03
C TYR A 114 -4.27 18.96 11.87
N ASN A 115 -2.97 18.82 11.58
CA ASN A 115 -2.09 19.96 11.30
C ASN A 115 -2.18 20.43 9.84
N TYR A 116 -2.92 19.70 9.01
CA TYR A 116 -3.06 19.95 7.58
C TYR A 116 -4.53 20.10 7.19
N GLN A 117 -4.78 20.81 6.10
CA GLN A 117 -6.08 20.74 5.42
C GLN A 117 -6.15 19.40 4.69
N THR A 118 -6.73 18.40 5.37
CA THR A 118 -6.70 17.01 4.92
C THR A 118 -7.99 16.62 4.22
N THR A 119 -7.88 16.15 2.98
CA THR A 119 -8.95 15.49 2.22
C THR A 119 -8.67 14.00 2.17
N ILE A 120 -9.64 13.17 2.55
CA ILE A 120 -9.52 11.72 2.49
C ILE A 120 -10.47 11.19 1.43
N GLN A 121 -9.91 10.48 0.44
CA GLN A 121 -10.66 9.81 -0.61
C GLN A 121 -10.52 8.30 -0.45
N TYR A 122 -11.63 7.61 -0.22
CA TYR A 122 -11.68 6.16 -0.21
C TYR A 122 -12.20 5.68 -1.56
N LEU A 123 -11.37 4.91 -2.28
CA LEU A 123 -11.77 4.28 -3.53
C LEU A 123 -12.55 3.00 -3.22
N SER A 124 -13.85 3.08 -3.41
CA SER A 124 -14.75 1.94 -3.25
C SER A 124 -14.74 1.04 -4.48
N VAL A 125 -15.11 -0.20 -4.25
CA VAL A 125 -15.38 -1.16 -5.33
C VAL A 125 -16.78 -0.87 -5.88
N GLY A 126 -16.86 -0.49 -7.16
CA GLY A 126 -18.15 -0.22 -7.79
C GLY A 126 -18.93 -1.49 -8.15
N ASN A 127 -18.22 -2.55 -8.57
CA ASN A 127 -18.77 -3.85 -8.91
C ASN A 127 -17.84 -4.96 -8.45
N GLU A 128 -18.32 -5.85 -7.59
CA GLU A 128 -17.50 -6.93 -7.00
C GLU A 128 -16.97 -7.91 -8.06
N VAL A 129 -17.74 -8.24 -9.09
CA VAL A 129 -17.29 -9.16 -10.16
C VAL A 129 -16.13 -8.54 -10.93
N SER A 130 -16.25 -7.27 -11.31
CA SER A 130 -15.16 -6.54 -11.97
C SER A 130 -13.93 -6.43 -11.08
N TYR A 131 -14.13 -6.21 -9.79
CA TYR A 131 -13.06 -6.16 -8.81
C TYR A 131 -12.34 -7.52 -8.67
N TYR A 132 -13.09 -8.63 -8.59
CA TYR A 132 -12.49 -9.97 -8.51
C TYR A 132 -11.65 -10.27 -9.75
N ARG A 133 -12.11 -9.85 -10.92
CA ARG A 133 -11.32 -9.95 -12.15
C ARG A 133 -10.02 -9.14 -12.08
N CYS A 134 -10.08 -7.91 -11.58
CA CYS A 134 -8.87 -7.08 -11.40
C CYS A 134 -7.89 -7.70 -10.39
N LEU A 135 -8.41 -8.25 -9.29
CA LEU A 135 -7.59 -8.90 -8.28
C LEU A 135 -6.94 -10.18 -8.81
N TRP A 136 -7.72 -11.00 -9.52
CA TRP A 136 -7.24 -12.20 -10.22
C TRP A 136 -6.14 -11.86 -11.23
N ASN A 137 -6.41 -10.91 -12.12
CA ASN A 137 -5.44 -10.50 -13.13
C ASN A 137 -4.13 -9.99 -12.52
N ARG A 138 -4.20 -9.21 -11.44
CA ARG A 138 -3.01 -8.75 -10.74
C ARG A 138 -2.20 -9.92 -10.18
N MET A 139 -2.85 -10.83 -9.48
CA MET A 139 -2.21 -12.01 -8.90
C MET A 139 -1.60 -12.90 -9.97
N HIS A 140 -2.39 -13.26 -10.99
CA HIS A 140 -1.94 -14.07 -12.11
C HIS A 140 -0.75 -13.44 -12.84
N ASN A 141 -0.84 -12.13 -13.13
CA ASN A 141 0.23 -11.40 -13.78
C ASN A 141 1.52 -11.30 -12.93
N ALA A 142 1.41 -11.39 -11.61
CA ALA A 142 2.58 -11.41 -10.74
C ALA A 142 3.33 -12.75 -10.76
N LEU A 143 2.65 -13.86 -11.07
CA LEU A 143 3.26 -15.18 -11.20
C LEU A 143 4.03 -15.36 -12.52
N VAL A 144 3.72 -14.57 -13.54
CA VAL A 144 4.29 -14.71 -14.89
C VAL A 144 5.30 -13.60 -15.16
N SER A 145 6.49 -13.96 -15.62
CA SER A 145 7.51 -12.98 -16.02
C SER A 145 7.02 -12.11 -17.18
N ARG A 146 7.27 -10.80 -17.08
CA ARG A 146 7.01 -9.83 -18.14
C ARG A 146 8.31 -9.23 -18.62
N LEU A 147 8.30 -8.73 -19.85
CA LEU A 147 9.47 -8.08 -20.42
C LEU A 147 9.97 -6.94 -19.50
N GLY A 148 11.20 -7.07 -19.01
CA GLY A 148 11.83 -6.09 -18.12
C GLY A 148 11.43 -6.17 -16.63
N GLN A 149 10.52 -7.08 -16.25
CA GLN A 149 10.11 -7.28 -14.85
C GLN A 149 10.20 -8.77 -14.46
N ARG A 150 10.71 -9.05 -13.25
CA ARG A 150 10.70 -10.40 -12.70
C ARG A 150 9.30 -10.77 -12.23
N SER A 151 8.98 -12.05 -12.30
CA SER A 151 7.79 -12.58 -11.63
C SER A 151 8.02 -12.67 -10.12
N LEU A 152 6.94 -12.83 -9.36
CA LEU A 152 6.97 -13.15 -7.93
C LEU A 152 7.79 -14.43 -7.66
N VAL A 153 7.72 -15.40 -8.55
CA VAL A 153 8.49 -16.64 -8.49
C VAL A 153 9.99 -16.36 -8.56
N GLU A 154 10.43 -15.57 -9.56
CA GLU A 154 11.84 -15.20 -9.74
C GLU A 154 12.35 -14.29 -8.62
N GLU A 155 11.50 -13.42 -8.07
CA GLU A 155 11.83 -12.59 -6.90
C GLU A 155 12.08 -13.48 -5.67
N LEU A 156 11.22 -14.49 -5.43
CA LEU A 156 11.40 -15.45 -4.32
C LEU A 156 12.62 -16.35 -4.53
N ASP A 157 12.86 -16.84 -5.76
CA ASP A 157 13.99 -17.74 -6.08
C ASP A 157 15.35 -17.11 -5.76
N ARG A 158 15.47 -15.79 -5.93
CA ARG A 158 16.69 -15.06 -5.61
C ARG A 158 17.06 -15.08 -4.14
N VAL A 159 16.08 -15.11 -3.25
CA VAL A 159 16.27 -15.10 -1.79
C VAL A 159 16.15 -16.51 -1.20
N TRP A 160 15.78 -17.51 -1.99
CA TRP A 160 15.45 -18.85 -1.51
C TRP A 160 16.57 -19.49 -0.69
N ARG A 161 17.83 -19.26 -1.07
CA ARG A 161 19.00 -19.81 -0.38
C ARG A 161 19.53 -18.91 0.75
N GLN A 162 18.93 -17.75 0.95
CA GLN A 162 19.35 -16.75 1.94
C GLN A 162 18.36 -16.78 3.10
N GLN A 163 18.60 -17.63 4.11
CA GLN A 163 17.64 -17.91 5.18
C GLN A 163 17.09 -16.65 5.87
N HIS A 164 17.94 -15.65 6.15
CA HIS A 164 17.53 -14.43 6.82
C HIS A 164 16.59 -13.59 5.94
N GLU A 165 16.90 -13.44 4.67
CA GLU A 165 16.09 -12.69 3.70
C GLU A 165 14.78 -13.42 3.41
N LEU A 166 14.84 -14.75 3.27
CA LEU A 166 13.66 -15.59 3.07
C LEU A 166 12.67 -15.47 4.24
N ALA A 167 13.16 -15.47 5.49
CA ALA A 167 12.29 -15.31 6.66
C ALA A 167 11.47 -14.01 6.61
N PHE A 168 12.07 -12.91 6.17
CA PHE A 168 11.35 -11.66 5.96
C PHE A 168 10.37 -11.74 4.78
N VAL A 169 10.81 -12.24 3.63
CA VAL A 169 9.98 -12.30 2.42
C VAL A 169 8.75 -13.20 2.64
N ARG A 170 8.87 -14.27 3.42
CA ARG A 170 7.74 -15.12 3.85
C ARG A 170 6.69 -14.42 4.72
N THR A 171 6.96 -13.23 5.24
CA THR A 171 5.91 -12.43 5.91
C THR A 171 5.00 -11.68 4.93
N ILE A 172 5.35 -11.65 3.65
CA ILE A 172 4.66 -10.88 2.63
C ILE A 172 3.68 -11.77 1.87
N LEU A 173 2.45 -11.28 1.72
CA LEU A 173 1.38 -11.99 1.03
C LEU A 173 1.75 -12.34 -0.41
N GLY A 174 1.49 -13.59 -0.78
CA GLY A 174 1.85 -14.18 -2.06
C GLY A 174 3.17 -14.94 -1.99
N TYR A 175 4.22 -14.37 -1.44
CA TYR A 175 5.49 -15.08 -1.25
C TYR A 175 5.39 -16.18 -0.20
N ASN A 176 4.67 -15.94 0.90
CA ASN A 176 4.43 -16.97 1.91
C ASN A 176 3.78 -18.23 1.32
N ILE A 177 2.74 -18.04 0.51
CA ILE A 177 2.01 -19.16 -0.11
C ILE A 177 2.93 -19.93 -1.07
N LEU A 178 3.63 -19.21 -1.95
CA LEU A 178 4.55 -19.85 -2.89
C LEU A 178 5.70 -20.56 -2.17
N ALA A 179 6.23 -19.97 -1.08
CA ALA A 179 7.28 -20.60 -0.27
C ALA A 179 6.80 -21.89 0.40
N ASP A 180 5.55 -21.92 0.91
CA ASP A 180 4.96 -23.13 1.49
C ASP A 180 4.82 -24.26 0.45
N TRP A 181 4.45 -23.91 -0.80
CA TRP A 181 4.43 -24.86 -1.91
C TRP A 181 5.84 -25.37 -2.24
N CYS A 182 6.85 -24.50 -2.27
CA CYS A 182 8.24 -24.91 -2.50
C CYS A 182 8.74 -25.90 -1.45
N GLU A 183 8.41 -25.67 -0.18
CA GLU A 183 8.75 -26.60 0.91
C GLU A 183 8.01 -27.94 0.75
N GLN A 184 6.74 -27.91 0.38
CA GLN A 184 5.93 -29.11 0.18
C GLN A 184 6.48 -29.99 -0.96
N PHE A 185 6.98 -29.36 -2.03
CA PHE A 185 7.62 -30.06 -3.15
C PHE A 185 9.10 -30.41 -2.88
N GLY A 186 9.72 -29.82 -1.86
CA GLY A 186 11.16 -29.92 -1.61
C GLY A 186 12.02 -29.32 -2.72
N GLN A 187 11.50 -28.33 -3.44
CA GLN A 187 12.12 -27.73 -4.62
C GLN A 187 12.21 -26.20 -4.50
N PRO A 188 13.23 -25.55 -5.12
CA PRO A 188 13.30 -24.10 -5.19
C PRO A 188 12.17 -23.51 -6.07
N PRO A 189 11.86 -22.19 -5.91
CA PRO A 189 10.68 -21.58 -6.53
C PRO A 189 10.54 -21.77 -8.04
N CYS A 190 11.59 -21.56 -8.81
CA CYS A 190 11.52 -21.75 -10.26
C CYS A 190 11.23 -23.21 -10.66
N GLN A 191 11.79 -24.19 -9.96
CA GLN A 191 11.51 -25.61 -10.24
C GLN A 191 10.08 -25.98 -9.82
N THR A 192 9.65 -25.57 -8.63
CA THR A 192 8.27 -25.76 -8.15
C THR A 192 7.27 -25.17 -9.14
N TRP A 193 7.54 -23.96 -9.63
CA TRP A 193 6.68 -23.27 -10.58
C TRP A 193 6.56 -24.02 -11.92
N ASN A 194 7.68 -24.55 -12.44
CA ASN A 194 7.64 -25.37 -13.65
C ASN A 194 6.76 -26.61 -13.47
N THR A 195 6.91 -27.32 -12.34
CA THR A 195 6.06 -28.47 -12.02
C THR A 195 4.58 -28.09 -11.93
N ILE A 196 4.28 -26.95 -11.31
CA ILE A 196 2.89 -26.47 -11.17
C ILE A 196 2.29 -26.08 -12.53
N GLN A 197 3.07 -25.47 -13.41
CA GLN A 197 2.57 -25.06 -14.75
C GLN A 197 2.27 -26.23 -15.69
N GLU A 198 2.89 -27.37 -15.46
CA GLU A 198 2.67 -28.60 -16.24
C GLU A 198 1.44 -29.40 -15.77
N ASP A 199 0.85 -29.06 -14.61
CA ASP A 199 -0.33 -29.71 -14.04
C ASP A 199 -1.45 -28.71 -13.76
N ASP A 200 -2.50 -28.77 -14.57
CA ASP A 200 -3.67 -27.87 -14.45
C ASP A 200 -4.32 -27.91 -13.07
N SER A 201 -4.30 -29.06 -12.38
CA SER A 201 -4.88 -29.21 -11.04
C SER A 201 -4.04 -28.48 -10.00
N LEU A 202 -2.71 -28.63 -10.04
CA LEU A 202 -1.79 -27.94 -9.14
C LEU A 202 -1.85 -26.42 -9.39
N TYR A 203 -1.88 -26.03 -10.67
CA TYR A 203 -2.02 -24.61 -11.04
C TYR A 203 -3.30 -24.00 -10.50
N ALA A 204 -4.42 -24.68 -10.67
CA ALA A 204 -5.71 -24.22 -10.12
C ALA A 204 -5.67 -24.13 -8.58
N GLN A 205 -5.12 -25.12 -7.89
CA GLN A 205 -5.01 -25.11 -6.43
C GLN A 205 -4.17 -23.94 -5.92
N LEU A 206 -2.98 -23.69 -6.48
CA LEU A 206 -2.12 -22.57 -6.08
C LEU A 206 -2.82 -21.24 -6.32
N THR A 207 -3.40 -21.04 -7.49
CA THR A 207 -4.04 -19.78 -7.86
C THR A 207 -5.28 -19.50 -7.04
N ASP A 208 -6.09 -20.52 -6.71
CA ASP A 208 -7.25 -20.38 -5.83
C ASP A 208 -6.84 -20.06 -4.40
N GLN A 209 -5.79 -20.69 -3.88
CA GLN A 209 -5.25 -20.40 -2.56
C GLN A 209 -4.75 -18.95 -2.48
N MET A 210 -3.98 -18.51 -3.46
CA MET A 210 -3.48 -17.13 -3.54
C MET A 210 -4.63 -16.14 -3.66
N PHE A 211 -5.58 -16.38 -4.55
CA PHE A 211 -6.74 -15.50 -4.74
C PHE A 211 -7.55 -15.33 -3.44
N SER A 212 -7.83 -16.43 -2.76
CA SER A 212 -8.54 -16.44 -1.48
C SER A 212 -7.81 -15.61 -0.42
N ALA A 213 -6.49 -15.75 -0.34
CA ALA A 213 -5.66 -14.99 0.60
C ALA A 213 -5.63 -13.48 0.27
N TYR A 214 -5.47 -13.11 -1.01
CA TYR A 214 -5.54 -11.72 -1.45
C TYR A 214 -6.92 -11.10 -1.22
N LEU A 215 -7.99 -11.87 -1.45
CA LEU A 215 -9.36 -11.42 -1.19
C LEU A 215 -9.58 -11.14 0.30
N LYS A 216 -9.18 -12.08 1.16
CA LYS A 216 -9.25 -11.94 2.62
C LYS A 216 -8.46 -10.71 3.11
N TYR A 217 -7.25 -10.53 2.61
CA TYR A 217 -6.44 -9.35 2.95
C TYR A 217 -7.12 -8.05 2.49
N SER A 218 -7.67 -8.02 1.29
CA SER A 218 -8.36 -6.84 0.76
C SER A 218 -9.62 -6.47 1.56
N GLN A 219 -10.37 -7.46 2.02
CA GLN A 219 -11.53 -7.27 2.90
C GLN A 219 -11.09 -6.70 4.26
N HIS A 220 -10.00 -7.21 4.81
CA HIS A 220 -9.41 -6.66 6.03
C HIS A 220 -8.95 -5.19 5.85
N GLN A 221 -8.30 -4.87 4.72
CA GLN A 221 -7.97 -3.48 4.39
C GLN A 221 -9.22 -2.58 4.39
N GLN A 222 -10.30 -3.03 3.77
CA GLN A 222 -11.56 -2.28 3.73
C GLN A 222 -12.07 -1.97 5.13
N GLN A 223 -12.19 -2.99 5.98
CA GLN A 223 -12.69 -2.84 7.35
C GLN A 223 -11.84 -1.84 8.15
N VAL A 224 -10.51 -2.01 8.09
CA VAL A 224 -9.60 -1.14 8.84
C VAL A 224 -9.64 0.29 8.33
N PHE A 225 -9.57 0.51 7.02
CA PHE A 225 -9.56 1.86 6.47
C PHE A 225 -10.88 2.60 6.68
N GLN A 226 -12.02 1.93 6.52
CA GLN A 226 -13.33 2.53 6.81
C GLN A 226 -13.44 2.93 8.28
N LYS A 227 -12.96 2.10 9.20
CA LYS A 227 -12.91 2.42 10.63
C LYS A 227 -12.04 3.63 10.90
N LEU A 228 -10.81 3.67 10.37
CA LEU A 228 -9.87 4.80 10.55
C LEU A 228 -10.46 6.12 10.02
N ILE A 229 -11.10 6.09 8.86
CA ILE A 229 -11.74 7.27 8.26
C ILE A 229 -12.89 7.75 9.15
N SER A 230 -13.76 6.84 9.60
CA SER A 230 -14.89 7.19 10.47
C SER A 230 -14.43 7.81 11.80
N GLU A 231 -13.43 7.21 12.46
CA GLU A 231 -12.84 7.74 13.69
C GLU A 231 -12.20 9.12 13.49
N TYR A 232 -11.50 9.32 12.36
CA TYR A 232 -10.90 10.61 12.02
C TYR A 232 -11.97 11.69 11.80
N GLN A 233 -13.01 11.39 11.03
CA GLN A 233 -14.10 12.32 10.73
C GLN A 233 -14.90 12.70 11.99
N GLN A 234 -15.13 11.74 12.89
CA GLN A 234 -15.80 12.01 14.17
C GLN A 234 -14.99 12.97 15.04
N LYS A 235 -13.68 12.73 15.18
CA LYS A 235 -12.80 13.63 15.95
C LYS A 235 -12.67 15.02 15.31
N GLN A 236 -12.66 15.09 13.97
CA GLN A 236 -12.63 16.38 13.28
C GLN A 236 -13.88 17.22 13.58
N ARG A 237 -15.07 16.62 13.52
CA ARG A 237 -16.34 17.31 13.88
C ARG A 237 -16.32 17.81 15.31
N GLN A 238 -15.91 17.00 16.27
CA GLN A 238 -15.79 17.38 17.68
C GLN A 238 -14.84 18.58 17.88
N LYS A 239 -13.71 18.59 17.14
CA LYS A 239 -12.75 19.71 17.18
C LYS A 239 -13.36 21.00 16.63
N ASP A 240 -14.08 20.92 15.52
CA ASP A 240 -14.74 22.07 14.88
C ASP A 240 -15.84 22.64 15.77
N GLU A 241 -16.68 21.79 16.39
CA GLU A 241 -17.71 22.18 17.35
C GLU A 241 -17.12 22.87 18.59
N ASN A 242 -16.04 22.32 19.17
CA ASN A 242 -15.37 22.94 20.32
C ASN A 242 -14.76 24.29 19.97
N THR A 243 -14.19 24.44 18.79
CA THR A 243 -13.63 25.70 18.30
C THR A 243 -14.73 26.75 18.13
N PHE A 244 -15.89 26.37 17.59
CA PHE A 244 -17.04 27.24 17.44
C PHE A 244 -17.62 27.72 18.80
N VAL A 245 -17.72 26.82 19.78
CA VAL A 245 -18.19 27.15 21.14
C VAL A 245 -17.22 28.10 21.84
N LEU A 246 -15.92 27.92 21.70
CA LEU A 246 -14.90 28.81 22.27
C LEU A 246 -14.97 30.21 21.64
N HIS A 247 -15.13 30.31 20.32
CA HIS A 247 -15.22 31.56 19.60
C HIS A 247 -16.46 32.39 20.05
N ASN A 248 -17.60 31.71 20.19
CA ASN A 248 -18.83 32.36 20.67
C ASN A 248 -18.76 32.80 22.14
N ARG A 249 -18.01 32.09 23.00
CA ARG A 249 -17.76 32.51 24.39
C ARG A 249 -16.85 33.73 24.47
N LEU A 250 -15.80 33.80 23.67
CA LEU A 250 -14.89 34.96 23.60
C LEU A 250 -15.60 36.20 23.07
N HIS A 251 -16.46 36.07 22.06
CA HIS A 251 -17.25 37.19 21.54
C HIS A 251 -18.24 37.77 22.58
N LYS A 252 -18.84 36.91 23.43
CA LYS A 252 -19.72 37.36 24.53
C LYS A 252 -18.98 38.02 25.68
N ILE A 253 -17.67 37.76 25.84
CA ILE A 253 -16.84 38.43 26.86
C ILE A 253 -16.36 39.81 26.38
N GLN A 254 -16.15 40.00 25.07
CA GLN A 254 -15.72 41.27 24.49
C GLN A 254 -16.87 42.30 24.35
N LEU A 255 -18.13 41.88 24.49
CA LEU A 255 -19.31 42.70 24.39
C LEU A 255 -19.91 43.10 25.77
N LYS A 256 -19.23 42.77 26.87
CA LYS A 256 -19.50 43.22 28.22
C LYS A 256 -18.39 44.16 28.71
#